data_15a2372480f4e100b03b65cec1960315
#
_entry.id   15a2372480f4e100b03b65cec1960315
#
_cell.length_a   1.000
_cell.length_b   1.000
_cell.length_c   1.000
_cell.angle_alpha   90.00
_cell.angle_beta   90.00
_cell.angle_gamma   90.00
#
_symmetry.space_group_name_H-M   'P 1'
#
loop_
_entity.id
_entity.type
_entity.pdbx_description
1 polymer ?
#
loop_
_entity_poly.entity_id
_entity_poly.type
_entity_poly.pdbx_seq_one_letter_code
_entity_poly.pdbx_strand_id
1 'polypeptide(L)'
;MFKKTLLALMFFATTLQAAVSTEAIQTPDRQTVAIGDRLEDMRTRMQASPIKMESHTLQIKGQPTTLAVDYTYEIANMRYVITVVNDHVHEIKTENLDGLRQ
;
A
#
# COMPACT_ATOMS: atom_id res chain seq x y z
N MET A 1 9.79 -34.71 25.64
CA MET A 1 9.96 -34.31 25.36
C MET A 1 10.37 -33.63 24.50
N PHE A 2 10.55 -33.44 24.18
CA PHE A 2 10.93 -32.88 23.46
C PHE A 2 10.55 -32.41 22.55
N LYS A 3 10.19 -32.19 22.20
CA LYS A 3 9.82 -31.86 21.44
C LYS A 3 9.60 -30.78 21.08
N LYS A 4 9.30 -30.32 21.26
CA LYS A 4 9.03 -29.31 21.09
C LYS A 4 9.71 -28.45 20.51
N THR A 5 10.04 -28.27 20.34
CA THR A 5 10.83 -27.57 19.87
C THR A 5 10.84 -27.20 18.66
N LEU A 6 10.62 -27.33 18.18
CA LEU A 6 10.67 -27.09 17.06
C LEU A 6 10.19 -26.18 16.52
N LEU A 7 9.64 -25.96 16.59
CA LEU A 7 9.09 -25.18 16.07
C LEU A 7 9.50 -24.10 15.75
N ALA A 8 9.57 -23.67 16.03
CA ALA A 8 9.90 -22.54 15.94
C ALA A 8 10.49 -22.19 14.81
N LEU A 9 10.90 -22.46 14.55
CA LEU A 9 11.50 -22.20 13.57
C LEU A 9 10.97 -21.70 12.59
N MET A 10 10.25 -21.76 12.40
CA MET A 10 9.74 -21.41 11.44
C MET A 10 9.68 -20.24 11.20
N PHE A 11 9.48 -19.70 11.64
CA PHE A 11 9.24 -18.58 11.42
C PHE A 11 10.02 -17.82 10.81
N PHE A 12 10.68 -17.89 10.59
CA PHE A 12 11.43 -17.21 10.03
C PHE A 12 11.21 -16.92 8.82
N ALA A 13 10.74 -17.45 8.43
CA ALA A 13 10.53 -17.22 7.17
C ALA A 13 10.04 -16.02 6.87
N THR A 14 9.56 -15.53 7.68
CA THR A 14 8.98 -14.48 7.44
C THR A 14 9.63 -13.37 7.08
N THR A 15 10.67 -13.38 6.73
CA THR A 15 11.30 -12.25 6.36
C THR A 15 10.85 -11.65 5.17
N LEU A 16 9.84 -12.01 4.55
CA LEU A 16 9.43 -11.38 3.36
C LEU A 16 9.07 -9.97 3.60
N GLN A 17 9.37 -9.10 2.65
CA GLN A 17 9.02 -7.73 2.70
C GLN A 17 7.58 -7.59 2.34
N ALA A 18 6.73 -7.47 3.25
CA ALA A 18 5.33 -7.28 2.96
C ALA A 18 5.01 -5.81 2.86
N ALA A 19 3.97 -5.50 2.10
CA ALA A 19 3.46 -4.14 2.06
C ALA A 19 2.87 -3.79 3.42
N VAL A 20 3.09 -2.59 3.85
CA VAL A 20 2.64 -2.11 5.14
C VAL A 20 1.57 -1.05 4.94
N SER A 21 0.43 -1.22 5.60
CA SER A 21 -0.62 -0.22 5.53
C SER A 21 -0.27 0.97 6.41
N THR A 22 -0.55 2.16 5.93
CA THR A 22 -0.29 3.37 6.68
C THR A 22 -1.43 4.35 6.43
N GLU A 23 -1.53 5.35 7.27
CA GLU A 23 -2.59 6.34 7.13
C GLU A 23 -2.17 7.53 6.30
N ALA A 24 -0.89 7.76 6.16
CA ALA A 24 -0.38 8.89 5.41
C ALA A 24 1.04 8.64 4.96
N ILE A 25 1.43 9.28 3.87
CA ILE A 25 2.79 9.23 3.38
C ILE A 25 3.24 10.64 3.03
N GLN A 26 4.55 10.84 3.01
CA GLN A 26 5.13 12.08 2.52
C GLN A 26 5.61 11.90 1.11
N THR A 27 5.31 12.87 0.27
CA THR A 27 5.77 12.85 -1.11
C THR A 27 7.18 13.43 -1.17
N PRO A 28 7.85 13.30 -2.33
CA PRO A 28 9.19 13.90 -2.48
C PRO A 28 9.23 15.38 -2.20
N ASP A 29 8.14 16.10 -2.47
CA ASP A 29 8.10 17.54 -2.21
C ASP A 29 7.65 17.86 -0.81
N ARG A 30 7.66 16.88 0.09
CA ARG A 30 7.28 17.06 1.47
C ARG A 30 5.82 17.41 1.67
N GLN A 31 5.01 17.05 0.72
CA GLN A 31 3.57 17.15 0.91
C GLN A 31 3.06 15.84 1.49
N THR A 32 1.86 15.86 2.02
CA THR A 32 1.30 14.67 2.65
C THR A 32 0.13 14.18 1.85
N VAL A 33 0.07 12.87 1.64
CA VAL A 33 -1.10 12.20 1.10
C VAL A 33 -1.64 11.29 2.20
N ALA A 34 -2.91 11.44 2.51
CA ALA A 34 -3.50 10.72 3.64
C ALA A 34 -4.82 10.07 3.24
N ILE A 35 -5.22 9.08 4.00
CA ILE A 35 -6.54 8.48 3.82
C ILE A 35 -7.59 9.57 3.97
N GLY A 36 -8.54 9.59 3.05
CA GLY A 36 -9.58 10.61 3.01
C GLY A 36 -9.31 11.73 2.04
N ASP A 37 -8.09 11.84 1.54
CA ASP A 37 -7.78 12.87 0.55
C ASP A 37 -8.51 12.60 -0.73
N ARG A 38 -8.82 13.66 -1.47
CA ARG A 38 -9.46 13.50 -2.76
C ARG A 38 -8.45 12.99 -3.78
N LEU A 39 -8.96 12.24 -4.74
CA LEU A 39 -8.13 11.68 -5.80
C LEU A 39 -7.29 12.75 -6.49
N GLU A 40 -7.90 13.86 -6.84
CA GLU A 40 -7.17 14.91 -7.53
C GLU A 40 -6.03 15.47 -6.70
N ASP A 41 -6.27 15.64 -5.41
CA ASP A 41 -5.23 16.16 -4.54
C ASP A 41 -4.10 15.15 -4.41
N MET A 42 -4.44 13.88 -4.30
CA MET A 42 -3.43 12.84 -4.22
C MET A 42 -2.57 12.83 -5.47
N ARG A 43 -3.19 12.88 -6.63
CA ARG A 43 -2.44 12.86 -7.88
C ARG A 43 -1.54 14.07 -8.02
N THR A 44 -2.04 15.22 -7.64
CA THR A 44 -1.25 16.44 -7.72
C THR A 44 -0.05 16.38 -6.79
N ARG A 45 -0.26 15.88 -5.59
CA ARG A 45 0.83 15.84 -4.61
C ARG A 45 1.86 14.76 -4.92
N MET A 46 1.45 13.65 -5.52
CA MET A 46 2.41 12.63 -5.90
C MET A 46 3.38 13.10 -6.97
N GLN A 47 2.93 14.00 -7.84
CA GLN A 47 3.77 14.58 -8.88
C GLN A 47 4.49 13.55 -9.72
N ALA A 48 3.90 12.40 -9.91
CA ALA A 48 4.47 11.35 -10.70
C ALA A 48 3.32 10.61 -11.34
N SER A 49 3.60 9.93 -12.44
CA SER A 49 2.60 9.09 -13.06
C SER A 49 2.62 7.73 -12.40
N PRO A 50 1.46 7.14 -12.15
CA PRO A 50 1.45 5.78 -11.63
C PRO A 50 1.99 4.82 -12.68
N ILE A 51 2.70 3.80 -12.23
CA ILE A 51 3.19 2.80 -13.15
C ILE A 51 2.12 1.78 -13.46
N LYS A 52 1.03 1.78 -12.70
CA LYS A 52 -0.02 0.80 -12.88
C LYS A 52 -1.29 1.34 -12.26
N MET A 53 -2.41 1.07 -12.90
CA MET A 53 -3.73 1.36 -12.36
C MET A 53 -4.57 0.12 -12.55
N GLU A 54 -5.17 -0.36 -11.49
CA GLU A 54 -5.91 -1.60 -11.53
C GLU A 54 -7.25 -1.44 -10.82
N SER A 55 -8.35 -1.81 -11.48
CA SER A 55 -9.66 -1.73 -10.86
C SER A 55 -10.03 -3.08 -10.26
N HIS A 56 -10.67 -3.05 -9.12
CA HIS A 56 -11.20 -4.26 -8.53
C HIS A 56 -12.38 -3.89 -7.65
N THR A 57 -13.11 -4.90 -7.21
CA THR A 57 -14.20 -4.63 -6.30
C THR A 57 -13.73 -4.79 -4.87
N LEU A 58 -14.36 -4.05 -3.98
CA LEU A 58 -13.99 -4.05 -2.59
C LEU A 58 -15.25 -4.18 -1.76
N GLN A 59 -15.21 -5.09 -0.79
CA GLN A 59 -16.31 -5.30 0.12
C GLN A 59 -15.98 -4.61 1.42
N ILE A 60 -16.62 -3.50 1.68
CA ILE A 60 -16.40 -2.77 2.92
C ILE A 60 -17.51 -3.15 3.87
N LYS A 61 -17.15 -3.54 5.08
CA LYS A 61 -18.11 -4.00 6.05
C LYS A 61 -19.22 -2.98 6.22
N GLY A 62 -20.44 -3.46 6.14
CA GLY A 62 -21.61 -2.60 6.32
C GLY A 62 -21.96 -1.78 5.10
N GLN A 63 -21.32 -2.02 3.97
CA GLN A 63 -21.58 -1.27 2.75
C GLN A 63 -21.73 -2.21 1.58
N PRO A 64 -22.38 -1.76 0.51
CA PRO A 64 -22.44 -2.58 -0.70
C PRO A 64 -21.04 -2.72 -1.30
N THR A 65 -20.87 -3.77 -2.07
CA THR A 65 -19.64 -3.94 -2.84
C THR A 65 -19.44 -2.72 -3.71
N THR A 66 -18.23 -2.19 -3.72
CA THR A 66 -17.95 -0.97 -4.44
C THR A 66 -16.70 -1.14 -5.31
N LEU A 67 -16.55 -0.28 -6.27
CA LEU A 67 -15.41 -0.30 -7.15
C LEU A 67 -14.27 0.46 -6.53
N ALA A 68 -13.10 -0.12 -6.59
CA ALA A 68 -11.87 0.51 -6.10
C ALA A 68 -10.85 0.53 -7.23
N VAL A 69 -9.96 1.49 -7.20
CA VAL A 69 -8.86 1.58 -8.16
C VAL A 69 -7.58 1.71 -7.37
N ASP A 70 -6.62 0.83 -7.67
CA ASP A 70 -5.31 0.86 -7.05
C ASP A 70 -4.36 1.62 -7.97
N TYR A 71 -3.78 2.68 -7.46
CA TYR A 71 -2.76 3.44 -8.16
C TYR A 71 -1.42 3.05 -7.59
N THR A 72 -0.54 2.50 -8.42
CA THR A 72 0.77 2.06 -7.96
C THR A 72 1.82 3.03 -8.44
N TYR A 73 2.62 3.54 -7.52
CA TYR A 73 3.72 4.45 -7.82
C TYR A 73 5.01 3.81 -7.33
N GLU A 74 6.10 4.03 -8.06
CA GLU A 74 7.42 3.63 -7.55
C GLU A 74 8.31 4.86 -7.58
N ILE A 75 8.71 5.29 -6.41
CA ILE A 75 9.51 6.51 -6.25
C ILE A 75 10.62 6.20 -5.26
N ALA A 76 11.85 6.41 -5.67
CA ALA A 76 13.01 6.32 -4.77
C ALA A 76 13.05 5.00 -3.99
N ASN A 77 12.92 3.89 -4.67
CA ASN A 77 12.98 2.55 -4.07
C ASN A 77 11.81 2.21 -3.16
N MET A 78 10.77 3.01 -3.20
CA MET A 78 9.55 2.71 -2.47
C MET A 78 8.43 2.48 -3.47
N ARG A 79 7.59 1.51 -3.17
CA ARG A 79 6.36 1.31 -3.92
C ARG A 79 5.20 1.75 -3.06
N TYR A 80 4.32 2.55 -3.64
CA TYR A 80 3.12 3.00 -2.96
C TYR A 80 1.93 2.48 -3.74
N VAL A 81 1.02 1.80 -3.05
CA VAL A 81 -0.25 1.39 -3.67
C VAL A 81 -1.34 2.15 -2.96
N ILE A 82 -1.99 3.02 -3.68
CA ILE A 82 -3.01 3.90 -3.11
C ILE A 82 -4.35 3.49 -3.69
N THR A 83 -5.21 2.98 -2.84
CA THR A 83 -6.53 2.51 -3.22
C THR A 83 -7.51 3.64 -3.07
N VAL A 84 -8.25 3.92 -4.14
CA VAL A 84 -9.20 5.02 -4.18
C VAL A 84 -10.60 4.45 -4.33
N VAL A 85 -11.51 4.92 -3.49
CA VAL A 85 -12.91 4.55 -3.52
C VAL A 85 -13.72 5.83 -3.49
N ASN A 86 -14.66 5.99 -4.42
CA ASN A 86 -15.51 7.18 -4.48
C ASN A 86 -14.71 8.48 -4.49
N ASP A 87 -13.65 8.50 -5.29
CA ASP A 87 -12.81 9.68 -5.46
C ASP A 87 -12.03 10.08 -4.21
N HIS A 88 -11.92 9.20 -3.24
CA HIS A 88 -11.15 9.49 -2.03
C HIS A 88 -10.18 8.36 -1.74
N VAL A 89 -9.05 8.70 -1.17
CA VAL A 89 -8.06 7.70 -0.77
C VAL A 89 -8.63 6.87 0.35
N HIS A 90 -8.69 5.57 0.12
CA HIS A 90 -9.27 4.63 1.08
C HIS A 90 -8.19 3.87 1.85
N GLU A 91 -7.10 3.55 1.18
CA GLU A 91 -6.03 2.77 1.80
C GLU A 91 -4.70 3.12 1.15
N ILE A 92 -3.65 3.13 1.92
CA ILE A 92 -2.29 3.38 1.41
C ILE A 92 -1.41 2.26 1.92
N LYS A 93 -0.71 1.60 0.99
CA LYS A 93 0.28 0.59 1.36
C LYS A 93 1.62 1.01 0.83
N THR A 94 2.66 0.75 1.60
CA THR A 94 4.02 1.05 1.18
C THR A 94 4.86 -0.20 1.25
N GLU A 95 5.84 -0.29 0.38
CA GLU A 95 6.73 -1.42 0.34
C GLU A 95 8.12 -0.93 -0.05
N ASN A 96 9.12 -1.35 0.71
CA ASN A 96 10.49 -0.98 0.40
C ASN A 96 11.05 -1.96 -0.61
N LEU A 97 11.46 -1.46 -1.75
CA LEU A 97 11.90 -2.32 -2.84
C LEU A 97 13.34 -2.78 -2.68
N ASP A 98 14.12 -2.14 -1.82
CA ASP A 98 15.49 -2.54 -1.64
C ASP A 98 15.61 -3.98 -1.18
N GLY A 99 14.74 -4.41 -0.30
CA GLY A 99 14.80 -5.77 0.18
C GLY A 99 14.45 -6.81 -0.85
N LEU A 100 13.81 -6.41 -1.93
CA LEU A 100 13.41 -7.34 -2.98
C LEU A 100 14.47 -7.52 -4.04
N ARG A 101 15.53 -6.76 -3.98
CA ARG A 101 16.54 -6.80 -5.01
C ARG A 101 17.73 -7.65 -4.67
N GLN A 102 17.62 -8.40 -3.62
CA GLN A 102 18.73 -9.21 -3.16
C GLN A 102 19.10 -10.33 -4.13
#